data_57aed96cd6b8ab6fedc5f07fd78c4334
#
_entry.id   57aed96cd6b8ab6fedc5f07fd78c4334
#
_cell.length_a   1.000
_cell.length_b   1.000
_cell.length_c   1.000
_cell.angle_alpha   90.00
_cell.angle_beta   90.00
_cell.angle_gamma   90.00
#
_symmetry.space_group_name_H-M   'P 1'
#
loop_
_entity.id
_entity.type
_entity.pdbx_description
1 polymer ?
#
loop_
_entity_poly.entity_id
_entity_poly.type
_entity_poly.pdbx_seq_one_letter_code
_entity_poly.pdbx_strand_id
1 'polypeptide(L)'
;MIGYYVEMALHSLRRNKVLTALMILAIAVGIGASMTTLTIMHLLSGDPLRGRSGQIFYPQLEAAPDAKGREPHDVLDYTSAMDLWSAHRADRQALVVNSQVKLRAPSTRLPPFMLSMLSTTSDFFTMFDVPIRFGRSWSADDDAAHARVAVISSELNERLFGGRNSVGETLRLKNSDVRIIGVLAPWRPSPLFYDVAGGRFSSGQTADFYTLPEGVITPFSTALEINDGNFLPFTCWAQPETPGHLQNASCVWVGLWVQLGDASKVASYRRFLDGYVAQQHSLGRITRTDLTRMRTLTEWLDFNGVVPSDVKLQTSLAFAFLAICLCNVVGLLLAKFLRRGGEIGLRRALGATRRAVFIQCLVEAGVIGALGGLGGLLLTLAGLWLVRQQPVPYADFVHLDTSMFLVTFLLSVGASLVAGLLPAARASLVEPALQLKVL
;
A
#
# COMPACT_ATOMS: atom_id res chain seq x y z
N MET A 1 42.88 -10.16 10.18
CA MET A 1 43.09 -10.35 8.72
C MET A 1 42.16 -9.49 7.85
N ILE A 2 40.84 -9.41 8.12
CA ILE A 2 39.90 -8.58 7.32
C ILE A 2 40.26 -7.09 7.34
N GLY A 3 40.65 -6.51 8.50
CA GLY A 3 41.08 -5.12 8.61
C GLY A 3 42.25 -4.76 7.69
N TYR A 4 43.24 -5.65 7.58
CA TYR A 4 44.37 -5.49 6.64
C TYR A 4 43.91 -5.45 5.17
N TYR A 5 42.94 -6.31 4.78
CA TYR A 5 42.41 -6.29 3.41
C TYR A 5 41.59 -5.03 3.14
N VAL A 6 40.84 -4.52 4.15
CA VAL A 6 40.11 -3.24 4.03
C VAL A 6 41.06 -2.05 3.84
N GLU A 7 42.14 -1.99 4.61
CA GLU A 7 43.16 -0.93 4.46
C GLU A 7 43.84 -0.98 3.09
N MET A 8 44.17 -2.17 2.60
CA MET A 8 44.67 -2.37 1.24
C MET A 8 43.64 -1.97 0.16
N ALA A 9 42.36 -2.28 0.39
CA ALA A 9 41.31 -1.87 -0.52
C ALA A 9 41.21 -0.33 -0.60
N LEU A 10 41.25 0.37 0.55
CA LEU A 10 41.21 1.83 0.58
C LEU A 10 42.40 2.46 -0.13
N HIS A 11 43.61 1.92 0.02
CA HIS A 11 44.80 2.35 -0.75
C HIS A 11 44.62 2.13 -2.27
N SER A 12 44.06 0.97 -2.66
CA SER A 12 43.75 0.66 -4.07
C SER A 12 42.78 1.63 -4.68
N LEU A 13 41.75 2.07 -3.91
CA LEU A 13 40.74 3.04 -4.37
C LEU A 13 41.37 4.39 -4.70
N ARG A 14 42.34 4.84 -3.90
CA ARG A 14 43.07 6.11 -4.10
C ARG A 14 43.96 6.13 -5.33
N ARG A 15 44.43 4.97 -5.76
CA ARG A 15 45.37 4.86 -6.93
C ARG A 15 44.65 5.03 -8.27
N ASN A 16 43.39 4.56 -8.39
CA ASN A 16 42.58 4.63 -9.60
C ASN A 16 41.28 5.42 -9.37
N LYS A 17 41.39 6.70 -9.02
CA LYS A 17 40.28 7.54 -8.53
C LYS A 17 39.10 7.59 -9.52
N VAL A 18 39.34 7.79 -10.79
CA VAL A 18 38.28 7.96 -11.83
C VAL A 18 37.49 6.66 -11.99
N LEU A 19 38.17 5.52 -12.15
CA LEU A 19 37.51 4.23 -12.32
C LEU A 19 36.71 3.82 -11.07
N THR A 20 37.27 4.07 -9.89
CA THR A 20 36.59 3.83 -8.61
C THR A 20 35.38 4.72 -8.42
N ALA A 21 35.49 6.03 -8.75
CA ALA A 21 34.37 6.96 -8.67
C ALA A 21 33.23 6.56 -9.61
N LEU A 22 33.54 6.12 -10.85
CA LEU A 22 32.53 5.63 -11.80
C LEU A 22 31.82 4.38 -11.28
N MET A 23 32.54 3.42 -10.66
CA MET A 23 31.91 2.23 -10.07
C MET A 23 31.01 2.60 -8.89
N ILE A 24 31.48 3.47 -7.99
CA ILE A 24 30.68 3.95 -6.83
C ILE A 24 29.45 4.67 -7.34
N LEU A 25 29.57 5.56 -8.34
CA LEU A 25 28.47 6.31 -8.91
C LEU A 25 27.44 5.38 -9.57
N ALA A 26 27.90 4.39 -10.36
CA ALA A 26 27.00 3.44 -11.02
C ALA A 26 26.18 2.63 -10.00
N ILE A 27 26.83 2.16 -8.91
CA ILE A 27 26.13 1.46 -7.82
C ILE A 27 25.18 2.42 -7.11
N ALA A 28 25.63 3.63 -6.77
CA ALA A 28 24.82 4.62 -6.06
C ALA A 28 23.55 4.99 -6.82
N VAL A 29 23.65 5.25 -8.12
CA VAL A 29 22.48 5.60 -8.96
C VAL A 29 21.54 4.39 -9.12
N GLY A 30 22.09 3.20 -9.39
CA GLY A 30 21.29 1.98 -9.52
C GLY A 30 20.53 1.65 -8.23
N ILE A 31 21.22 1.68 -7.10
CA ILE A 31 20.61 1.45 -5.77
C ILE A 31 19.63 2.58 -5.43
N GLY A 32 20.00 3.84 -5.62
CA GLY A 32 19.15 5.00 -5.33
C GLY A 32 17.81 4.94 -6.05
N ALA A 33 17.83 4.70 -7.36
CA ALA A 33 16.63 4.57 -8.16
C ALA A 33 15.78 3.37 -7.72
N SER A 34 16.38 2.18 -7.57
CA SER A 34 15.66 0.96 -7.20
C SER A 34 15.03 1.05 -5.80
N MET A 35 15.75 1.64 -4.85
CA MET A 35 15.26 1.74 -3.48
C MET A 35 14.20 2.83 -3.31
N THR A 36 14.28 3.94 -4.06
CA THR A 36 13.21 4.93 -4.09
C THR A 36 11.90 4.31 -4.55
N THR A 37 11.90 3.62 -5.68
CA THR A 37 10.67 2.99 -6.21
C THR A 37 10.20 1.81 -5.36
N LEU A 38 11.12 1.00 -4.82
CA LEU A 38 10.77 -0.11 -3.92
C LEU A 38 10.16 0.39 -2.61
N THR A 39 10.66 1.50 -2.05
CA THR A 39 10.10 2.11 -0.84
C THR A 39 8.68 2.60 -1.08
N ILE A 40 8.44 3.27 -2.21
CA ILE A 40 7.09 3.71 -2.60
C ILE A 40 6.17 2.49 -2.80
N MET A 41 6.62 1.48 -3.54
CA MET A 41 5.84 0.27 -3.77
C MET A 41 5.52 -0.45 -2.45
N HIS A 42 6.49 -0.59 -1.54
CA HIS A 42 6.28 -1.21 -0.23
C HIS A 42 5.26 -0.44 0.61
N LEU A 43 5.32 0.89 0.58
CA LEU A 43 4.37 1.75 1.26
C LEU A 43 2.95 1.57 0.72
N LEU A 44 2.80 1.54 -0.60
CA LEU A 44 1.50 1.45 -1.27
C LEU A 44 0.92 0.03 -1.24
N SER A 45 1.75 -1.01 -1.18
CA SER A 45 1.36 -2.42 -1.13
C SER A 45 1.37 -3.03 0.27
N GLY A 46 1.62 -2.22 1.30
CA GLY A 46 1.67 -2.68 2.69
C GLY A 46 0.33 -3.24 3.17
N ASP A 47 0.39 -4.19 4.12
CA ASP A 47 -0.81 -4.70 4.79
C ASP A 47 -1.43 -3.61 5.67
N PRO A 48 -2.63 -3.09 5.34
CA PRO A 48 -3.24 -1.99 6.09
C PRO A 48 -3.68 -2.39 7.51
N LEU A 49 -3.94 -3.70 7.74
CA LEU A 49 -4.33 -4.25 9.05
C LEU A 49 -3.36 -5.37 9.43
N ARG A 50 -2.18 -5.00 9.87
CA ARG A 50 -1.05 -5.91 10.15
C ARG A 50 -1.49 -7.17 10.91
N GLY A 51 -1.38 -8.33 10.24
CA GLY A 51 -1.70 -9.63 10.78
C GLY A 51 -3.20 -9.97 10.86
N ARG A 52 -4.10 -9.10 10.43
CA ARG A 52 -5.56 -9.32 10.47
C ARG A 52 -6.22 -9.26 9.08
N SER A 53 -5.55 -8.77 8.05
CA SER A 53 -6.11 -8.66 6.70
C SER A 53 -6.57 -10.00 6.13
N GLY A 54 -5.97 -11.12 6.52
CA GLY A 54 -6.41 -12.46 6.16
C GLY A 54 -7.71 -12.93 6.84
N GLN A 55 -8.20 -12.21 7.86
CA GLN A 55 -9.46 -12.50 8.56
C GLN A 55 -10.61 -11.58 8.13
N ILE A 56 -10.32 -10.58 7.30
CA ILE A 56 -11.30 -9.62 6.78
C ILE A 56 -11.60 -9.97 5.33
N PHE A 57 -12.89 -10.11 5.02
CA PHE A 57 -13.36 -10.53 3.71
C PHE A 57 -14.40 -9.55 3.16
N TYR A 58 -14.42 -9.47 1.83
CA TYR A 58 -15.38 -8.68 1.08
C TYR A 58 -16.25 -9.62 0.22
N PRO A 59 -17.46 -9.98 0.67
CA PRO A 59 -18.38 -10.80 -0.09
C PRO A 59 -19.03 -9.99 -1.21
N GLN A 60 -19.19 -10.62 -2.36
CA GLN A 60 -19.81 -10.05 -3.55
C GLN A 60 -20.76 -11.07 -4.16
N LEU A 61 -21.85 -10.60 -4.71
CA LEU A 61 -22.80 -11.36 -5.53
C LEU A 61 -23.35 -10.47 -6.64
N GLU A 62 -23.92 -11.07 -7.67
CA GLU A 62 -24.48 -10.36 -8.83
C GLU A 62 -26.00 -10.30 -8.74
N ALA A 63 -26.53 -9.11 -8.56
CA ALA A 63 -27.96 -8.87 -8.50
C ALA A 63 -28.56 -8.38 -9.82
N ALA A 64 -27.74 -7.83 -10.75
CA ALA A 64 -28.23 -7.36 -12.04
C ALA A 64 -28.60 -8.53 -12.95
N PRO A 65 -29.82 -8.56 -13.50
CA PRO A 65 -30.33 -9.70 -14.27
C PRO A 65 -29.56 -9.94 -15.59
N ASP A 66 -29.08 -8.85 -16.19
CA ASP A 66 -28.43 -8.88 -17.51
C ASP A 66 -26.91 -8.77 -17.44
N ALA A 67 -26.30 -9.07 -16.28
CA ALA A 67 -24.86 -9.00 -16.11
C ALA A 67 -24.12 -9.91 -17.07
N LYS A 68 -23.33 -9.32 -17.99
CA LYS A 68 -22.52 -10.03 -18.99
C LYS A 68 -21.08 -10.25 -18.55
N GLY A 69 -20.71 -9.70 -17.40
CA GLY A 69 -19.34 -9.81 -16.86
C GLY A 69 -18.99 -11.20 -16.37
N ARG A 70 -17.68 -11.40 -16.11
CA ARG A 70 -17.15 -12.60 -15.45
C ARG A 70 -16.97 -12.39 -13.94
N GLU A 71 -17.14 -11.17 -13.49
CA GLU A 71 -17.04 -10.75 -12.10
C GLU A 71 -18.32 -10.03 -11.69
N PRO A 72 -18.78 -10.20 -10.44
CA PRO A 72 -19.93 -9.47 -9.93
C PRO A 72 -19.64 -7.98 -9.80
N HIS A 73 -20.66 -7.17 -9.60
CA HIS A 73 -20.49 -5.77 -9.22
C HIS A 73 -19.68 -5.66 -7.92
N ASP A 74 -18.99 -4.54 -7.75
CA ASP A 74 -18.11 -4.31 -6.60
C ASP A 74 -18.86 -4.08 -5.29
N VAL A 75 -20.09 -3.66 -5.38
CA VAL A 75 -20.99 -3.37 -4.26
C VAL A 75 -22.29 -4.14 -4.42
N LEU A 76 -23.02 -4.31 -3.34
CA LEU A 76 -24.28 -5.05 -3.27
C LEU A 76 -25.49 -4.13 -3.49
N ASP A 77 -26.60 -4.71 -3.90
CA ASP A 77 -27.90 -4.06 -3.77
C ASP A 77 -28.32 -3.99 -2.30
N TYR A 78 -29.20 -3.05 -1.99
CA TYR A 78 -29.63 -2.80 -0.60
C TYR A 78 -30.22 -4.04 0.06
N THR A 79 -31.10 -4.76 -0.64
CA THR A 79 -31.77 -5.96 -0.08
C THR A 79 -30.75 -7.03 0.25
N SER A 80 -29.84 -7.37 -0.67
CA SER A 80 -28.79 -8.35 -0.42
C SER A 80 -27.86 -7.93 0.72
N ALA A 81 -27.46 -6.65 0.76
CA ALA A 81 -26.59 -6.14 1.82
C ALA A 81 -27.26 -6.25 3.20
N MET A 82 -28.53 -5.88 3.30
CA MET A 82 -29.29 -5.94 4.56
C MET A 82 -29.59 -7.37 4.98
N ASP A 83 -29.95 -8.27 4.06
CA ASP A 83 -30.19 -9.68 4.36
C ASP A 83 -28.92 -10.36 4.90
N LEU A 84 -27.78 -10.15 4.22
CA LEU A 84 -26.51 -10.72 4.65
C LEU A 84 -26.04 -10.15 5.99
N TRP A 85 -26.20 -8.83 6.18
CA TRP A 85 -25.82 -8.16 7.41
C TRP A 85 -26.70 -8.58 8.58
N SER A 86 -28.03 -8.59 8.43
CA SER A 86 -28.96 -8.99 9.51
C SER A 86 -28.93 -10.47 9.86
N ALA A 87 -28.38 -11.31 9.01
CA ALA A 87 -28.20 -12.73 9.29
C ALA A 87 -27.16 -13.03 10.40
N HIS A 88 -26.30 -12.08 10.75
CA HIS A 88 -25.27 -12.19 11.80
C HIS A 88 -24.44 -13.49 11.74
N ARG A 89 -23.93 -13.85 10.52
CA ARG A 89 -23.19 -15.10 10.28
C ARG A 89 -21.66 -14.94 10.39
N ALA A 90 -21.18 -13.73 10.58
CA ALA A 90 -19.76 -13.43 10.79
C ALA A 90 -19.47 -13.07 12.26
N ASP A 91 -18.19 -13.07 12.64
CA ASP A 91 -17.78 -12.62 13.99
C ASP A 91 -18.04 -11.13 14.17
N ARG A 92 -17.82 -10.34 13.10
CA ARG A 92 -18.19 -8.93 12.97
C ARG A 92 -18.52 -8.65 11.51
N GLN A 93 -19.35 -7.65 11.29
CA GLN A 93 -19.75 -7.27 9.94
C GLN A 93 -20.12 -5.78 9.87
N ALA A 94 -19.63 -5.12 8.83
CA ALA A 94 -19.85 -3.70 8.65
C ALA A 94 -20.37 -3.39 7.24
N LEU A 95 -21.48 -2.68 7.15
CA LEU A 95 -21.90 -2.00 5.93
C LEU A 95 -21.05 -0.75 5.75
N VAL A 96 -20.64 -0.46 4.52
CA VAL A 96 -19.81 0.71 4.19
C VAL A 96 -20.37 1.39 2.96
N VAL A 97 -20.65 2.68 3.10
CA VAL A 97 -21.14 3.53 2.01
C VAL A 97 -20.53 4.91 2.14
N ASN A 98 -20.01 5.44 1.06
CA ASN A 98 -19.50 6.79 1.00
C ASN A 98 -20.47 7.75 0.34
N SER A 99 -20.39 9.01 0.73
CA SER A 99 -21.19 10.09 0.16
C SER A 99 -20.53 11.44 0.37
N GLN A 100 -21.08 12.45 -0.30
CA GLN A 100 -20.74 13.85 -0.08
C GLN A 100 -21.88 14.53 0.66
N VAL A 101 -21.60 15.23 1.75
CA VAL A 101 -22.62 15.93 2.52
C VAL A 101 -22.25 17.39 2.75
N LYS A 102 -23.25 18.26 2.66
CA LYS A 102 -23.09 19.68 3.01
C LYS A 102 -23.15 19.83 4.53
N LEU A 103 -22.08 20.30 5.11
CA LEU A 103 -21.97 20.62 6.53
C LEU A 103 -22.13 22.12 6.74
N ARG A 104 -22.95 22.48 7.72
CA ARG A 104 -23.04 23.83 8.28
C ARG A 104 -22.43 23.79 9.68
N ALA A 105 -21.35 24.56 9.86
CA ALA A 105 -20.68 24.67 11.16
C ALA A 105 -21.60 25.29 12.23
N PRO A 106 -21.42 24.94 13.51
CA PRO A 106 -22.15 25.55 14.62
C PRO A 106 -21.90 27.07 14.73
N SER A 107 -20.71 27.52 14.35
CA SER A 107 -20.36 28.93 14.36
C SER A 107 -20.67 29.58 12.99
N THR A 108 -21.19 30.80 13.01
CA THR A 108 -21.49 31.60 11.81
C THR A 108 -20.26 32.07 11.04
N ARG A 109 -19.04 31.84 11.56
CA ARG A 109 -17.78 32.30 10.96
C ARG A 109 -17.32 31.49 9.76
N LEU A 110 -17.77 30.24 9.65
CA LEU A 110 -17.43 29.38 8.51
C LEU A 110 -18.64 29.23 7.60
N PRO A 111 -18.49 29.48 6.28
CA PRO A 111 -19.56 29.19 5.33
C PRO A 111 -19.80 27.69 5.26
N PRO A 112 -21.01 27.25 4.87
CA PRO A 112 -21.30 25.85 4.62
C PRO A 112 -20.35 25.28 3.55
N PHE A 113 -19.84 24.07 3.76
CA PHE A 113 -18.95 23.41 2.81
C PHE A 113 -19.30 21.93 2.64
N MET A 114 -18.88 21.35 1.52
CA MET A 114 -19.02 19.91 1.26
C MET A 114 -17.88 19.15 1.93
N LEU A 115 -18.19 17.98 2.45
CA LEU A 115 -17.19 17.04 2.96
C LEU A 115 -17.60 15.58 2.68
N SER A 116 -16.62 14.70 2.65
CA SER A 116 -16.86 13.27 2.53
C SER A 116 -17.39 12.71 3.84
N MET A 117 -18.41 11.87 3.72
CA MET A 117 -19.08 11.20 4.81
C MET A 117 -19.07 9.70 4.59
N LEU A 118 -18.53 8.98 5.55
CA LEU A 118 -18.62 7.53 5.65
C LEU A 118 -19.87 7.14 6.44
N SER A 119 -20.65 6.21 5.92
CA SER A 119 -21.81 5.66 6.61
C SER A 119 -21.61 4.16 6.82
N THR A 120 -21.71 3.73 8.06
CA THR A 120 -21.34 2.36 8.42
C THR A 120 -22.13 1.85 9.63
N THR A 121 -21.88 0.63 10.07
CA THR A 121 -22.45 0.03 11.28
C THR A 121 -21.42 -0.06 12.41
N SER A 122 -21.86 -0.27 13.62
CA SER A 122 -21.05 -0.18 14.85
C SER A 122 -19.78 -1.05 14.85
N ASP A 123 -19.82 -2.23 14.22
CA ASP A 123 -18.69 -3.15 14.15
C ASP A 123 -17.48 -2.60 13.38
N PHE A 124 -17.66 -1.59 12.52
CA PHE A 124 -16.61 -0.97 11.72
C PHE A 124 -15.42 -0.52 12.57
N PHE A 125 -15.68 0.15 13.69
CA PHE A 125 -14.63 0.71 14.54
C PHE A 125 -13.72 -0.38 15.13
N THR A 126 -14.32 -1.47 15.60
CA THR A 126 -13.55 -2.59 16.18
C THR A 126 -12.91 -3.47 15.09
N MET A 127 -13.60 -3.66 13.95
CA MET A 127 -13.09 -4.45 12.84
C MET A 127 -11.82 -3.86 12.26
N PHE A 128 -11.77 -2.52 12.15
CA PHE A 128 -10.68 -1.78 11.49
C PHE A 128 -9.77 -1.01 12.46
N ASP A 129 -9.87 -1.30 13.78
CA ASP A 129 -9.05 -0.66 14.82
C ASP A 129 -9.06 0.88 14.74
N VAL A 130 -10.24 1.46 14.51
CA VAL A 130 -10.40 2.91 14.36
C VAL A 130 -10.20 3.60 15.72
N PRO A 131 -9.17 4.44 15.90
CA PRO A 131 -8.82 4.99 17.19
C PRO A 131 -9.72 6.16 17.59
N ILE A 132 -10.30 6.12 18.77
CA ILE A 132 -11.09 7.22 19.36
C ILE A 132 -10.23 8.01 20.34
N ARG A 133 -10.23 9.34 20.22
CA ARG A 133 -9.54 10.26 21.13
C ARG A 133 -10.46 10.79 22.23
N PHE A 134 -11.67 11.19 21.86
CA PHE A 134 -12.67 11.71 22.80
C PHE A 134 -13.99 10.99 22.58
N GLY A 135 -14.71 10.69 23.66
CA GLY A 135 -16.00 10.04 23.58
C GLY A 135 -15.94 8.54 23.25
N ARG A 136 -16.88 8.09 22.45
CA ARG A 136 -17.02 6.68 22.04
C ARG A 136 -17.52 6.57 20.57
N SER A 137 -17.41 5.35 19.99
CA SER A 137 -18.22 4.96 18.84
C SER A 137 -19.67 4.67 19.26
N TRP A 138 -20.57 4.56 18.31
CA TRP A 138 -21.92 4.07 18.59
C TRP A 138 -21.95 2.55 18.79
N SER A 139 -23.01 2.06 19.41
CA SER A 139 -23.26 0.64 19.66
C SER A 139 -24.27 0.05 18.68
N ALA A 140 -24.46 -1.27 18.73
CA ALA A 140 -25.52 -1.94 17.97
C ALA A 140 -26.93 -1.44 18.37
N ASP A 141 -27.12 -1.03 19.63
CA ASP A 141 -28.38 -0.42 20.07
C ASP A 141 -28.60 0.95 19.45
N ASP A 142 -27.52 1.76 19.27
CA ASP A 142 -27.60 3.03 18.56
C ASP A 142 -27.93 2.81 17.08
N ASP A 143 -27.38 1.74 16.42
CA ASP A 143 -27.75 1.36 15.05
C ASP A 143 -29.24 0.98 14.95
N ALA A 144 -29.72 0.13 15.86
CA ALA A 144 -31.10 -0.33 15.90
C ALA A 144 -32.10 0.81 16.21
N ALA A 145 -31.68 1.77 17.04
CA ALA A 145 -32.49 2.94 17.38
C ALA A 145 -32.44 4.05 16.32
N HIS A 146 -31.73 3.87 15.22
CA HIS A 146 -31.51 4.88 14.18
C HIS A 146 -30.99 6.21 14.77
N ALA A 147 -30.04 6.13 15.71
CA ALA A 147 -29.57 7.27 16.46
C ALA A 147 -28.84 8.28 15.56
N ARG A 148 -29.28 9.55 15.56
CA ARG A 148 -28.65 10.64 14.81
C ARG A 148 -27.38 11.12 15.50
N VAL A 149 -26.34 10.30 15.42
CA VAL A 149 -25.04 10.54 16.03
C VAL A 149 -23.94 10.52 14.97
N ALA A 150 -22.79 11.10 15.33
CA ALA A 150 -21.62 11.11 14.45
C ALA A 150 -20.33 10.96 15.27
N VAL A 151 -19.34 10.37 14.62
CA VAL A 151 -17.94 10.42 15.01
C VAL A 151 -17.23 11.28 13.96
N ILE A 152 -16.41 12.24 14.38
CA ILE A 152 -15.71 13.15 13.48
C ILE A 152 -14.20 12.90 13.47
N SER A 153 -13.56 13.23 12.36
CA SER A 153 -12.10 13.13 12.26
C SER A 153 -11.40 14.17 13.13
N SER A 154 -10.12 13.91 13.48
CA SER A 154 -9.28 14.88 14.19
C SER A 154 -9.13 16.19 13.42
N GLU A 155 -9.02 16.12 12.09
CA GLU A 155 -8.86 17.27 11.20
C GLU A 155 -10.12 18.13 11.18
N LEU A 156 -11.30 17.50 11.10
CA LEU A 156 -12.57 18.23 11.17
C LEU A 156 -12.76 18.86 12.56
N ASN A 157 -12.42 18.13 13.61
CA ASN A 157 -12.48 18.66 14.98
C ASN A 157 -11.54 19.85 15.18
N GLU A 158 -10.33 19.79 14.64
CA GLU A 158 -9.40 20.94 14.67
C GLU A 158 -9.98 22.15 13.95
N ARG A 159 -10.53 21.94 12.75
CA ARG A 159 -11.10 22.99 11.90
C ARG A 159 -12.33 23.67 12.52
N LEU A 160 -13.21 22.90 13.17
CA LEU A 160 -14.47 23.43 13.71
C LEU A 160 -14.38 23.89 15.16
N PHE A 161 -13.57 23.20 15.96
CA PHE A 161 -13.55 23.35 17.42
C PHE A 161 -12.16 23.63 18.00
N GLY A 162 -11.12 23.80 17.15
CA GLY A 162 -9.74 24.07 17.59
C GLY A 162 -9.15 22.92 18.39
N GLY A 163 -9.49 21.67 18.07
CA GLY A 163 -8.93 20.47 18.69
C GLY A 163 -9.43 20.14 20.10
N ARG A 164 -10.33 20.97 20.68
CA ARG A 164 -10.94 20.69 21.98
C ARG A 164 -11.90 19.49 21.92
N ASN A 165 -12.25 18.93 23.07
CA ASN A 165 -13.29 17.91 23.16
C ASN A 165 -14.65 18.50 22.71
N SER A 166 -15.16 18.04 21.58
CA SER A 166 -16.43 18.45 20.99
C SER A 166 -17.56 17.44 21.16
N VAL A 167 -17.39 16.42 22.03
CA VAL A 167 -18.43 15.44 22.33
C VAL A 167 -19.63 16.18 22.97
N GLY A 168 -20.83 15.90 22.43
CA GLY A 168 -22.07 16.57 22.84
C GLY A 168 -22.48 17.74 21.97
N GLU A 169 -21.56 18.32 21.19
CA GLU A 169 -21.87 19.37 20.22
C GLU A 169 -22.70 18.81 19.06
N THR A 170 -23.40 19.69 18.35
CA THR A 170 -24.29 19.33 17.23
C THR A 170 -23.74 19.86 15.93
N LEU A 171 -23.72 19.00 14.90
CA LEU A 171 -23.44 19.36 13.51
C LEU A 171 -24.72 19.36 12.70
N ARG A 172 -24.84 20.31 11.77
CA ARG A 172 -25.93 20.31 10.82
C ARG A 172 -25.46 19.75 9.48
N LEU A 173 -25.88 18.53 9.19
CA LEU A 173 -25.61 17.84 7.94
C LEU A 173 -26.84 17.97 7.03
N LYS A 174 -26.71 18.65 5.87
CA LYS A 174 -27.84 19.08 5.05
C LYS A 174 -28.90 19.83 5.91
N ASN A 175 -30.02 19.17 6.16
CA ASN A 175 -31.14 19.73 6.93
C ASN A 175 -31.36 19.06 8.29
N SER A 176 -30.47 18.12 8.68
CA SER A 176 -30.60 17.33 9.89
C SER A 176 -29.51 17.67 10.91
N ASP A 177 -29.91 17.73 12.18
CA ASP A 177 -28.98 17.92 13.28
C ASP A 177 -28.49 16.56 13.77
N VAL A 178 -27.16 16.40 13.89
CA VAL A 178 -26.49 15.16 14.30
C VAL A 178 -25.58 15.47 15.46
N ARG A 179 -25.66 14.70 16.55
CA ARG A 179 -24.86 14.90 17.75
C ARG A 179 -23.50 14.21 17.63
N ILE A 180 -22.42 14.92 17.93
CA ILE A 180 -21.08 14.34 18.03
C ILE A 180 -21.00 13.50 19.31
N ILE A 181 -20.67 12.21 19.17
CA ILE A 181 -20.46 11.30 20.31
C ILE A 181 -19.01 10.83 20.42
N GLY A 182 -18.23 11.03 19.38
CA GLY A 182 -16.82 10.68 19.35
C GLY A 182 -16.00 11.55 18.42
N VAL A 183 -14.71 11.67 18.74
CA VAL A 183 -13.70 12.30 17.91
C VAL A 183 -12.57 11.32 17.74
N LEU A 184 -12.16 11.07 16.50
CA LEU A 184 -11.04 10.18 16.20
C LEU A 184 -9.71 10.77 16.71
N ALA A 185 -8.80 9.92 17.14
CA ALA A 185 -7.38 10.26 17.08
C ALA A 185 -6.94 10.43 15.62
N PRO A 186 -5.78 11.01 15.33
CA PRO A 186 -5.27 11.07 13.97
C PRO A 186 -5.26 9.67 13.36
N TRP A 187 -6.10 9.46 12.35
CA TRP A 187 -6.28 8.17 11.68
C TRP A 187 -6.25 8.38 10.18
N ARG A 188 -5.24 7.82 9.55
CA ARG A 188 -5.04 7.94 8.10
C ARG A 188 -4.61 6.60 7.52
N PRO A 189 -5.56 5.68 7.32
CA PRO A 189 -5.25 4.41 6.66
C PRO A 189 -4.71 4.67 5.26
N SER A 190 -3.70 3.92 4.88
CA SER A 190 -3.06 4.03 3.58
C SER A 190 -2.85 2.63 3.00
N PRO A 191 -3.61 2.26 1.97
CA PRO A 191 -4.72 3.00 1.33
C PRO A 191 -5.98 3.10 2.20
N LEU A 192 -7.01 3.84 1.73
CA LEU A 192 -8.37 3.83 2.28
C LEU A 192 -9.05 2.49 1.93
N PHE A 193 -8.56 1.42 2.52
CA PHE A 193 -8.81 0.03 2.13
C PHE A 193 -10.29 -0.37 2.18
N TYR A 194 -11.08 0.29 3.00
CA TYR A 194 -12.53 0.03 3.14
C TYR A 194 -13.35 0.65 2.01
N ASP A 195 -12.77 1.58 1.22
CA ASP A 195 -13.41 2.31 0.13
C ASP A 195 -12.57 2.28 -1.16
N VAL A 196 -12.43 1.10 -1.75
CA VAL A 196 -11.68 0.92 -3.01
C VAL A 196 -12.54 0.34 -4.14
N ALA A 197 -13.84 0.23 -3.92
CA ALA A 197 -14.77 -0.29 -4.92
C ALA A 197 -14.70 0.52 -6.22
N GLY A 198 -14.65 -0.17 -7.35
CA GLY A 198 -14.52 0.46 -8.68
C GLY A 198 -13.10 0.84 -9.10
N GLY A 199 -12.10 0.66 -8.22
CA GLY A 199 -10.71 1.04 -8.49
C GLY A 199 -10.12 0.42 -9.75
N ARG A 200 -10.50 -0.82 -10.08
CA ARG A 200 -10.06 -1.50 -11.32
C ARG A 200 -10.48 -0.79 -12.60
N PHE A 201 -11.50 0.05 -12.55
CA PHE A 201 -11.98 0.84 -13.69
C PHE A 201 -11.29 2.19 -13.80
N SER A 202 -10.48 2.58 -12.82
CA SER A 202 -9.82 3.89 -12.76
C SER A 202 -8.61 4.00 -13.69
N SER A 203 -8.32 3.01 -14.54
CA SER A 203 -7.21 3.02 -15.51
C SER A 203 -5.85 3.44 -14.91
N GLY A 204 -5.57 3.01 -13.67
CA GLY A 204 -4.34 3.36 -12.94
C GLY A 204 -4.43 4.67 -12.13
N GLN A 205 -5.51 5.43 -12.22
CA GLN A 205 -5.76 6.62 -11.40
C GLN A 205 -6.31 6.22 -10.02
N THR A 206 -5.50 5.53 -9.23
CA THR A 206 -5.87 5.07 -7.90
C THR A 206 -5.37 6.00 -6.79
N ALA A 207 -4.95 7.21 -7.18
CA ALA A 207 -4.43 8.22 -6.25
C ALA A 207 -5.45 8.60 -5.15
N ASP A 208 -6.75 8.55 -5.45
CA ASP A 208 -7.81 8.89 -4.50
C ASP A 208 -7.88 7.93 -3.30
N PHE A 209 -7.35 6.71 -3.42
CA PHE A 209 -7.28 5.75 -2.30
C PHE A 209 -6.26 6.13 -1.23
N TYR A 210 -5.45 7.14 -1.47
CA TYR A 210 -4.43 7.66 -0.54
C TYR A 210 -4.74 9.08 -0.03
N THR A 211 -5.98 9.55 -0.24
CA THR A 211 -6.45 10.84 0.25
C THR A 211 -6.72 10.82 1.76
N LEU A 212 -7.16 11.94 2.29
CA LEU A 212 -7.64 12.01 3.67
C LEU A 212 -8.92 11.19 3.82
N PRO A 213 -9.09 10.45 4.92
CA PRO A 213 -10.34 9.78 5.24
C PRO A 213 -11.49 10.79 5.43
N GLU A 214 -12.69 10.28 5.49
CA GLU A 214 -13.90 11.05 5.61
C GLU A 214 -13.91 11.90 6.88
N GLY A 215 -14.39 13.13 6.77
CA GLY A 215 -14.45 14.07 7.89
C GLY A 215 -15.49 13.72 8.93
N VAL A 216 -16.54 13.00 8.53
CA VAL A 216 -17.63 12.57 9.41
C VAL A 216 -18.02 11.12 9.13
N ILE A 217 -18.21 10.36 10.19
CA ILE A 217 -18.68 8.97 10.14
C ILE A 217 -20.03 8.93 10.87
N THR A 218 -21.05 8.33 10.22
CA THR A 218 -22.42 8.24 10.75
C THR A 218 -22.94 6.80 10.71
N PRO A 219 -23.94 6.44 11.54
CA PRO A 219 -24.64 5.20 11.36
C PRO A 219 -25.26 5.11 9.96
N PHE A 220 -25.31 3.90 9.41
CA PHE A 220 -25.84 3.64 8.07
C PHE A 220 -27.30 4.10 7.93
N SER A 221 -28.14 3.84 8.96
CA SER A 221 -29.52 4.32 9.01
C SER A 221 -29.65 5.84 8.96
N THR A 222 -28.78 6.55 9.67
CA THR A 222 -28.72 8.02 9.64
C THR A 222 -28.42 8.55 8.25
N ALA A 223 -27.52 7.90 7.50
CA ALA A 223 -27.20 8.31 6.13
C ALA A 223 -28.37 8.17 5.19
N LEU A 224 -29.17 7.11 5.30
CA LEU A 224 -30.38 6.92 4.50
C LEU A 224 -31.38 8.06 4.71
N GLU A 225 -31.52 8.55 5.94
CA GLU A 225 -32.42 9.67 6.26
C GLU A 225 -31.89 11.03 5.75
N ILE A 226 -30.56 11.25 5.84
CA ILE A 226 -29.95 12.55 5.58
C ILE A 226 -29.56 12.70 4.11
N ASN A 227 -29.01 11.65 3.50
CA ASN A 227 -28.27 11.78 2.26
C ASN A 227 -28.70 10.78 1.18
N ASP A 228 -29.93 10.26 1.28
CA ASP A 228 -30.46 9.32 0.30
C ASP A 228 -30.23 9.81 -1.14
N GLY A 229 -29.81 8.89 -1.99
CA GLY A 229 -29.50 9.14 -3.40
C GLY A 229 -28.15 9.79 -3.72
N ASN A 230 -27.33 10.12 -2.72
CA ASN A 230 -25.99 10.68 -2.95
C ASN A 230 -24.87 9.72 -2.53
N PHE A 231 -25.09 8.42 -2.65
CA PHE A 231 -24.09 7.41 -2.33
C PHE A 231 -23.16 7.13 -3.49
N LEU A 232 -21.91 6.77 -3.20
CA LEU A 232 -20.84 6.47 -4.16
C LEU A 232 -20.01 5.27 -3.71
N PRO A 233 -19.57 4.39 -4.62
CA PRO A 233 -20.05 4.29 -6.01
C PRO A 233 -21.45 3.69 -6.09
N PHE A 234 -22.19 3.97 -7.14
CA PHE A 234 -23.43 3.25 -7.44
C PHE A 234 -23.52 2.93 -8.92
N THR A 235 -24.22 1.85 -9.25
CA THR A 235 -24.54 1.45 -10.62
C THR A 235 -25.97 0.92 -10.66
N CYS A 236 -26.76 1.39 -11.60
CA CYS A 236 -28.16 0.94 -11.78
C CYS A 236 -28.32 0.27 -13.13
N TRP A 237 -29.03 -0.87 -13.18
CA TRP A 237 -29.41 -1.55 -14.41
C TRP A 237 -30.80 -1.16 -14.90
N ALA A 238 -31.59 -0.49 -14.05
CA ALA A 238 -32.83 0.17 -14.44
C ALA A 238 -32.91 1.53 -13.74
N GLN A 239 -33.65 2.46 -14.36
CA GLN A 239 -33.82 3.78 -13.78
C GLN A 239 -34.67 3.69 -12.49
N PRO A 240 -34.22 4.29 -11.36
CA PRO A 240 -34.97 4.30 -10.12
C PRO A 240 -36.35 4.96 -10.34
N GLU A 241 -37.41 4.36 -9.79
CA GLU A 241 -38.78 4.92 -9.88
C GLU A 241 -38.86 6.32 -9.25
N THR A 242 -38.14 6.51 -8.15
CA THR A 242 -38.01 7.81 -7.50
C THR A 242 -36.55 8.23 -7.54
N PRO A 243 -36.21 9.33 -8.27
CA PRO A 243 -34.85 9.83 -8.30
C PRO A 243 -34.30 10.11 -6.90
N GLY A 244 -33.14 9.59 -6.61
CA GLY A 244 -32.50 9.78 -5.31
C GLY A 244 -32.84 8.76 -4.23
N HIS A 245 -33.72 7.78 -4.51
CA HIS A 245 -34.03 6.69 -3.60
C HIS A 245 -33.42 5.38 -4.10
N LEU A 246 -32.31 4.93 -3.48
CA LEU A 246 -31.58 3.73 -3.90
C LEU A 246 -31.97 2.45 -3.16
N GLN A 247 -32.75 2.54 -2.08
CA GLN A 247 -33.08 1.39 -1.23
C GLN A 247 -33.86 0.30 -1.97
N ASN A 248 -34.87 0.69 -2.76
CA ASN A 248 -35.70 -0.23 -3.53
C ASN A 248 -35.44 -0.12 -5.04
N ALA A 249 -34.34 0.51 -5.43
CA ALA A 249 -33.99 0.69 -6.82
C ALA A 249 -33.20 -0.52 -7.34
N SER A 250 -33.25 -0.71 -8.65
CA SER A 250 -32.45 -1.69 -9.38
C SER A 250 -30.98 -1.22 -9.46
N CYS A 251 -30.36 -1.02 -8.30
CA CYS A 251 -29.03 -0.44 -8.15
C CYS A 251 -28.20 -1.22 -7.12
N VAL A 252 -26.90 -1.23 -7.33
CA VAL A 252 -25.91 -1.68 -6.35
C VAL A 252 -25.13 -0.46 -5.83
N TRP A 253 -24.89 -0.38 -4.51
CA TRP A 253 -24.25 0.79 -3.89
C TRP A 253 -23.74 0.55 -2.46
N VAL A 254 -23.97 -0.63 -1.86
CA VAL A 254 -23.60 -0.94 -0.48
C VAL A 254 -22.42 -1.90 -0.44
N GLY A 255 -21.34 -1.50 0.19
CA GLY A 255 -20.22 -2.38 0.52
C GLY A 255 -20.52 -3.17 1.79
N LEU A 256 -20.10 -4.44 1.84
CA LEU A 256 -20.18 -5.29 3.01
C LEU A 256 -18.80 -5.86 3.34
N TRP A 257 -18.37 -5.66 4.57
CA TRP A 257 -17.17 -6.29 5.12
C TRP A 257 -17.54 -7.28 6.20
N VAL A 258 -16.86 -8.43 6.24
CA VAL A 258 -17.07 -9.45 7.26
C VAL A 258 -15.74 -9.92 7.85
N GLN A 259 -15.69 -10.11 9.15
CA GLN A 259 -14.56 -10.67 9.86
C GLN A 259 -14.85 -12.13 10.22
N LEU A 260 -13.91 -13.03 9.90
CA LEU A 260 -14.02 -14.47 10.13
C LEU A 260 -12.68 -14.95 10.71
N GLY A 261 -12.69 -15.36 11.97
CA GLY A 261 -11.46 -15.60 12.74
C GLY A 261 -10.71 -16.87 12.39
N ASP A 262 -11.37 -17.83 11.71
CA ASP A 262 -10.75 -19.10 11.35
C ASP A 262 -11.32 -19.70 10.05
N ALA A 263 -10.60 -20.70 9.49
CA ALA A 263 -10.95 -21.32 8.23
C ALA A 263 -12.32 -22.03 8.23
N SER A 264 -12.79 -22.52 9.38
CA SER A 264 -14.09 -23.19 9.49
C SER A 264 -15.23 -22.20 9.33
N LYS A 265 -15.09 -21.01 9.93
CA LYS A 265 -16.03 -19.89 9.77
C LYS A 265 -16.04 -19.37 8.35
N VAL A 266 -14.87 -19.26 7.70
CA VAL A 266 -14.76 -18.91 6.28
C VAL A 266 -15.52 -19.89 5.40
N ALA A 267 -15.33 -21.20 5.61
CA ALA A 267 -16.06 -22.24 4.88
C ALA A 267 -17.57 -22.21 5.16
N SER A 268 -17.96 -21.93 6.39
CA SER A 268 -19.36 -21.80 6.80
C SER A 268 -20.02 -20.58 6.17
N TYR A 269 -19.36 -19.43 6.20
CA TYR A 269 -19.88 -18.21 5.60
C TYR A 269 -20.00 -18.32 4.07
N ARG A 270 -19.02 -18.97 3.40
CA ARG A 270 -19.09 -19.24 1.97
C ARG A 270 -20.31 -20.08 1.60
N ARG A 271 -20.57 -21.17 2.35
CA ARG A 271 -21.79 -22.00 2.15
C ARG A 271 -23.08 -21.21 2.41
N PHE A 272 -23.08 -20.33 3.41
CA PHE A 272 -24.20 -19.44 3.67
C PHE A 272 -24.45 -18.50 2.49
N LEU A 273 -23.40 -17.87 1.95
CA LEU A 273 -23.49 -16.95 0.81
C LEU A 273 -24.01 -17.69 -0.45
N ASP A 274 -23.48 -18.87 -0.75
CA ASP A 274 -23.94 -19.71 -1.87
C ASP A 274 -25.41 -20.15 -1.69
N GLY A 275 -25.79 -20.51 -0.47
CA GLY A 275 -27.17 -20.87 -0.12
C GLY A 275 -28.12 -19.68 -0.26
N TYR A 276 -27.70 -18.48 0.15
CA TYR A 276 -28.46 -17.24 -0.04
C TYR A 276 -28.70 -16.96 -1.52
N VAL A 277 -27.64 -17.04 -2.33
CA VAL A 277 -27.75 -16.81 -3.79
C VAL A 277 -28.67 -17.83 -4.45
N ALA A 278 -28.58 -19.12 -4.07
CA ALA A 278 -29.47 -20.18 -4.59
C ALA A 278 -30.95 -19.91 -4.21
N GLN A 279 -31.21 -19.46 -2.97
CA GLN A 279 -32.55 -19.07 -2.53
C GLN A 279 -33.06 -17.88 -3.33
N GLN A 280 -32.26 -16.83 -3.48
CA GLN A 280 -32.66 -15.63 -4.24
C GLN A 280 -32.87 -15.93 -5.75
N HIS A 281 -32.13 -16.90 -6.27
CA HIS A 281 -32.32 -17.40 -7.62
C HIS A 281 -33.68 -18.12 -7.76
N SER A 282 -34.04 -18.97 -6.79
CA SER A 282 -35.36 -19.65 -6.80
C SER A 282 -36.54 -18.68 -6.68
N LEU A 283 -36.33 -17.52 -6.08
CA LEU A 283 -37.30 -16.42 -5.98
C LEU A 283 -37.29 -15.51 -7.21
N GLY A 284 -36.43 -15.76 -8.19
CA GLY A 284 -36.33 -14.99 -9.43
C GLY A 284 -35.63 -13.62 -9.30
N ARG A 285 -35.02 -13.31 -8.13
CA ARG A 285 -34.35 -12.04 -7.88
C ARG A 285 -32.92 -12.00 -8.41
N ILE A 286 -32.21 -13.12 -8.33
CA ILE A 286 -30.86 -13.29 -8.87
C ILE A 286 -30.90 -14.27 -10.03
N THR A 287 -30.29 -13.90 -11.16
CA THR A 287 -30.23 -14.75 -12.36
C THR A 287 -28.92 -15.53 -12.46
N ARG A 288 -27.81 -14.97 -11.98
CA ARG A 288 -26.46 -15.49 -12.11
C ARG A 288 -25.94 -16.04 -10.78
N THR A 289 -26.00 -17.36 -10.60
CA THR A 289 -25.51 -18.03 -9.37
C THR A 289 -24.00 -18.31 -9.40
N ASP A 290 -23.35 -18.19 -10.55
CA ASP A 290 -21.92 -18.41 -10.75
C ASP A 290 -21.05 -17.18 -10.41
N LEU A 291 -21.66 -16.03 -10.16
CA LEU A 291 -20.98 -14.77 -9.86
C LEU A 291 -21.04 -14.43 -8.35
N THR A 292 -20.56 -15.37 -7.53
CA THR A 292 -20.37 -15.15 -6.10
C THR A 292 -18.88 -15.15 -5.80
N ARG A 293 -18.41 -14.14 -5.07
CA ARG A 293 -17.00 -14.03 -4.67
C ARG A 293 -16.90 -13.67 -3.19
N MET A 294 -15.82 -14.10 -2.59
CA MET A 294 -15.44 -13.70 -1.23
C MET A 294 -13.93 -13.56 -1.19
N ARG A 295 -13.46 -12.33 -1.28
CA ARG A 295 -12.04 -11.96 -1.32
C ARG A 295 -11.58 -11.55 0.06
N THR A 296 -10.35 -11.92 0.42
CA THR A 296 -9.67 -11.32 1.57
C THR A 296 -9.41 -9.84 1.30
N LEU A 297 -9.14 -9.07 2.35
CA LEU A 297 -8.81 -7.64 2.20
C LEU A 297 -7.67 -7.42 1.20
N THR A 298 -6.59 -8.19 1.29
CA THR A 298 -5.45 -8.06 0.38
C THR A 298 -5.80 -8.44 -1.06
N GLU A 299 -6.57 -9.52 -1.27
CA GLU A 299 -7.07 -9.90 -2.60
C GLU A 299 -8.01 -8.83 -3.18
N TRP A 300 -8.80 -8.19 -2.34
CA TRP A 300 -9.70 -7.11 -2.75
C TRP A 300 -8.94 -5.86 -3.20
N LEU A 301 -7.89 -5.48 -2.47
CA LEU A 301 -7.01 -4.36 -2.85
C LEU A 301 -6.28 -4.64 -4.17
N ASP A 302 -5.76 -5.86 -4.36
CA ASP A 302 -5.07 -6.23 -5.59
C ASP A 302 -6.04 -6.29 -6.78
N PHE A 303 -7.24 -6.85 -6.58
CA PHE A 303 -8.30 -6.89 -7.59
C PHE A 303 -8.71 -5.49 -8.06
N ASN A 304 -8.80 -4.52 -7.16
CA ASN A 304 -9.11 -3.15 -7.50
C ASN A 304 -7.89 -2.33 -7.99
N GLY A 305 -6.72 -2.95 -8.10
CA GLY A 305 -5.53 -2.30 -8.62
C GLY A 305 -5.07 -1.12 -7.77
N VAL A 306 -5.24 -1.20 -6.44
CA VAL A 306 -4.97 -0.10 -5.50
C VAL A 306 -3.53 0.38 -5.60
N VAL A 307 -2.56 -0.53 -5.78
CA VAL A 307 -1.19 -0.14 -6.14
C VAL A 307 -1.17 0.24 -7.63
N PRO A 308 -0.89 1.52 -7.96
CA PRO A 308 -0.87 1.98 -9.35
C PRO A 308 0.04 1.12 -10.24
N SER A 309 -0.43 0.80 -11.45
CA SER A 309 0.35 0.02 -12.42
C SER A 309 1.68 0.67 -12.76
N ASP A 310 1.72 2.01 -12.76
CA ASP A 310 2.92 2.81 -13.01
C ASP A 310 4.00 2.56 -11.98
N VAL A 311 3.63 2.45 -10.69
CA VAL A 311 4.59 2.17 -9.61
C VAL A 311 5.16 0.75 -9.76
N LYS A 312 4.33 -0.24 -10.12
CA LYS A 312 4.78 -1.62 -10.41
C LYS A 312 5.76 -1.62 -11.59
N LEU A 313 5.42 -0.92 -12.67
CA LEU A 313 6.28 -0.81 -13.86
C LEU A 313 7.58 -0.08 -13.55
N GLN A 314 7.52 1.09 -12.90
CA GLN A 314 8.70 1.87 -12.51
C GLN A 314 9.64 1.06 -11.62
N THR A 315 9.11 0.28 -10.67
CA THR A 315 9.91 -0.60 -9.80
C THR A 315 10.62 -1.67 -10.63
N SER A 316 9.94 -2.31 -11.58
CA SER A 316 10.54 -3.30 -12.45
C SER A 316 11.64 -2.70 -13.35
N LEU A 317 11.40 -1.52 -13.91
CA LEU A 317 12.39 -0.78 -14.72
C LEU A 317 13.61 -0.38 -13.89
N ALA A 318 13.41 0.06 -12.64
CA ALA A 318 14.50 0.44 -11.75
C ALA A 318 15.40 -0.77 -11.40
N PHE A 319 14.81 -1.96 -11.16
CA PHE A 319 15.61 -3.17 -10.95
C PHE A 319 16.35 -3.63 -12.24
N ALA A 320 15.73 -3.51 -13.41
CA ALA A 320 16.40 -3.76 -14.68
C ALA A 320 17.59 -2.79 -14.89
N PHE A 321 17.42 -1.51 -14.56
CA PHE A 321 18.48 -0.52 -14.58
C PHE A 321 19.61 -0.84 -13.59
N LEU A 322 19.27 -1.27 -12.35
CA LEU A 322 20.25 -1.75 -11.38
C LEU A 322 21.08 -2.93 -11.95
N ALA A 323 20.42 -3.90 -12.59
CA ALA A 323 21.12 -5.01 -13.23
C ALA A 323 22.11 -4.55 -14.29
N ILE A 324 21.74 -3.56 -15.12
CA ILE A 324 22.65 -2.96 -16.11
C ILE A 324 23.85 -2.26 -15.41
N CYS A 325 23.58 -1.50 -14.34
CA CYS A 325 24.63 -0.86 -13.55
C CYS A 325 25.62 -1.90 -12.98
N LEU A 326 25.11 -3.01 -12.45
CA LEU A 326 25.94 -4.10 -11.91
C LEU A 326 26.76 -4.77 -13.03
N CYS A 327 26.21 -5.03 -14.20
CA CYS A 327 26.97 -5.54 -15.35
C CYS A 327 28.13 -4.60 -15.73
N ASN A 328 27.90 -3.29 -15.73
CA ASN A 328 28.96 -2.31 -15.97
C ASN A 328 30.04 -2.36 -14.88
N VAL A 329 29.63 -2.49 -13.61
CA VAL A 329 30.58 -2.62 -12.48
C VAL A 329 31.41 -3.89 -12.61
N VAL A 330 30.85 -5.03 -13.05
CA VAL A 330 31.59 -6.26 -13.35
C VAL A 330 32.69 -6.00 -14.37
N GLY A 331 32.35 -5.34 -15.49
CA GLY A 331 33.30 -4.98 -16.52
C GLY A 331 34.42 -4.06 -16.03
N LEU A 332 34.08 -3.04 -15.24
CA LEU A 332 35.04 -2.11 -14.66
C LEU A 332 35.96 -2.77 -13.61
N LEU A 333 35.42 -3.66 -12.76
CA LEU A 333 36.21 -4.44 -11.81
C LEU A 333 37.17 -5.38 -12.55
N LEU A 334 36.69 -6.05 -13.60
CA LEU A 334 37.54 -6.93 -14.41
C LEU A 334 38.69 -6.15 -15.03
N ALA A 335 38.42 -5.01 -15.66
CA ALA A 335 39.43 -4.13 -16.23
C ALA A 335 40.44 -3.65 -15.15
N LYS A 336 39.95 -3.26 -13.97
CA LYS A 336 40.77 -2.83 -12.84
C LYS A 336 41.72 -3.94 -12.36
N PHE A 337 41.22 -5.16 -12.19
CA PHE A 337 42.02 -6.27 -11.70
C PHE A 337 43.02 -6.79 -12.75
N LEU A 338 42.63 -6.80 -14.02
CA LEU A 338 43.55 -7.16 -15.12
C LEU A 338 44.72 -6.18 -15.26
N ARG A 339 44.49 -4.88 -15.10
CA ARG A 339 45.57 -3.86 -15.09
C ARG A 339 46.56 -4.02 -13.97
N ARG A 340 46.16 -4.72 -12.90
CA ARG A 340 46.99 -5.04 -11.72
C ARG A 340 47.62 -6.45 -11.80
N GLY A 341 47.55 -7.11 -12.98
CA GLY A 341 48.03 -8.47 -13.15
C GLY A 341 49.49 -8.63 -12.77
N GLY A 342 50.38 -7.68 -13.10
CA GLY A 342 51.82 -7.69 -12.70
C GLY A 342 52.01 -7.67 -11.16
N GLU A 343 51.30 -6.79 -10.45
CA GLU A 343 51.31 -6.73 -8.97
C GLU A 343 50.79 -8.03 -8.33
N ILE A 344 49.72 -8.57 -8.87
CA ILE A 344 49.13 -9.85 -8.42
C ILE A 344 50.08 -11.00 -8.71
N GLY A 345 50.69 -11.02 -9.88
CA GLY A 345 51.69 -12.01 -10.28
C GLY A 345 52.93 -12.03 -9.36
N LEU A 346 53.46 -10.85 -9.04
CA LEU A 346 54.57 -10.70 -8.09
C LEU A 346 54.21 -11.22 -6.68
N ARG A 347 53.06 -10.86 -6.16
CA ARG A 347 52.59 -11.36 -4.84
C ARG A 347 52.42 -12.87 -4.83
N ARG A 348 51.93 -13.45 -5.91
CA ARG A 348 51.82 -14.90 -6.05
C ARG A 348 53.18 -15.59 -6.14
N ALA A 349 54.14 -14.99 -6.82
CA ALA A 349 55.52 -15.47 -6.88
C ALA A 349 56.17 -15.43 -5.48
N LEU A 350 55.81 -14.45 -4.64
CA LEU A 350 56.28 -14.34 -3.24
C LEU A 350 55.48 -15.22 -2.25
N GLY A 351 54.60 -16.11 -2.73
CA GLY A 351 53.92 -17.13 -1.90
C GLY A 351 52.46 -16.82 -1.55
N ALA A 352 51.83 -15.77 -2.07
CA ALA A 352 50.43 -15.53 -1.84
C ALA A 352 49.54 -16.60 -2.50
N THR A 353 48.62 -17.18 -1.74
CA THR A 353 47.71 -18.23 -2.22
C THR A 353 46.62 -17.62 -3.13
N ARG A 354 46.08 -18.43 -4.06
CA ARG A 354 44.93 -18.01 -4.93
C ARG A 354 43.74 -17.51 -4.07
N ARG A 355 43.50 -18.19 -2.95
CA ARG A 355 42.43 -17.82 -2.02
C ARG A 355 42.65 -16.44 -1.38
N ALA A 356 43.89 -16.09 -1.03
CA ALA A 356 44.23 -14.79 -0.48
C ALA A 356 43.96 -13.67 -1.47
N VAL A 357 44.37 -13.86 -2.76
CA VAL A 357 44.10 -12.89 -3.85
C VAL A 357 42.60 -12.75 -4.12
N PHE A 358 41.88 -13.86 -4.17
CA PHE A 358 40.41 -13.86 -4.36
C PHE A 358 39.70 -13.07 -3.25
N ILE A 359 39.99 -13.37 -1.98
CA ILE A 359 39.40 -12.67 -0.82
C ILE A 359 39.75 -11.19 -0.85
N GLN A 360 41.00 -10.82 -1.18
CA GLN A 360 41.44 -9.43 -1.32
C GLN A 360 40.57 -8.67 -2.38
N CYS A 361 40.40 -9.25 -3.57
CA CYS A 361 39.60 -8.65 -4.64
C CYS A 361 38.12 -8.56 -4.24
N LEU A 362 37.61 -9.57 -3.53
CA LEU A 362 36.22 -9.56 -3.05
C LEU A 362 35.98 -8.51 -1.96
N VAL A 363 36.94 -8.34 -1.03
CA VAL A 363 36.88 -7.27 -0.02
C VAL A 363 36.94 -5.90 -0.70
N GLU A 364 37.74 -5.73 -1.75
CA GLU A 364 37.80 -4.49 -2.53
C GLU A 364 36.44 -4.19 -3.21
N ALA A 365 35.78 -5.20 -3.81
CA ALA A 365 34.43 -5.06 -4.36
C ALA A 365 33.41 -4.72 -3.26
N GLY A 366 33.51 -5.34 -2.09
CA GLY A 366 32.65 -5.04 -0.93
C GLY A 366 32.79 -3.60 -0.42
N VAL A 367 34.01 -3.07 -0.37
CA VAL A 367 34.25 -1.66 0.03
C VAL A 367 33.65 -0.70 -1.01
N ILE A 368 33.79 -0.99 -2.32
CA ILE A 368 33.16 -0.21 -3.38
C ILE A 368 31.63 -0.24 -3.22
N GLY A 369 31.07 -1.43 -2.91
CA GLY A 369 29.64 -1.57 -2.66
C GLY A 369 29.14 -0.82 -1.43
N ALA A 370 29.92 -0.84 -0.34
CA ALA A 370 29.57 -0.08 0.86
C ALA A 370 29.55 1.44 0.59
N LEU A 371 30.56 1.95 -0.13
CA LEU A 371 30.60 3.37 -0.54
C LEU A 371 29.49 3.72 -1.54
N GLY A 372 29.23 2.83 -2.51
CA GLY A 372 28.13 2.95 -3.43
C GLY A 372 26.77 2.92 -2.74
N GLY A 373 26.63 2.06 -1.72
CA GLY A 373 25.42 1.98 -0.89
C GLY A 373 25.15 3.25 -0.08
N LEU A 374 26.20 3.85 0.50
CA LEU A 374 26.06 5.14 1.19
C LEU A 374 25.65 6.25 0.21
N GLY A 375 26.26 6.28 -0.99
CA GLY A 375 25.85 7.19 -2.05
C GLY A 375 24.41 6.92 -2.54
N GLY A 376 24.04 5.65 -2.69
CA GLY A 376 22.69 5.20 -3.05
C GLY A 376 21.66 5.60 -2.02
N LEU A 377 21.99 5.49 -0.73
CA LEU A 377 21.13 5.97 0.35
C LEU A 377 20.86 7.49 0.24
N LEU A 378 21.91 8.28 0.03
CA LEU A 378 21.74 9.73 -0.15
C LEU A 378 20.85 10.04 -1.35
N LEU A 379 21.02 9.32 -2.46
CA LEU A 379 20.17 9.44 -3.64
C LEU A 379 18.74 8.98 -3.39
N THR A 380 18.54 7.91 -2.61
CA THR A 380 17.20 7.47 -2.16
C THR A 380 16.52 8.56 -1.35
N LEU A 381 17.20 9.13 -0.36
CA LEU A 381 16.66 10.24 0.45
C LEU A 381 16.28 11.45 -0.42
N ALA A 382 17.14 11.81 -1.37
CA ALA A 382 16.88 12.89 -2.33
C ALA A 382 15.68 12.54 -3.23
N GLY A 383 15.60 11.30 -3.73
CA GLY A 383 14.48 10.82 -4.54
C GLY A 383 13.14 10.86 -3.79
N LEU A 384 13.11 10.36 -2.55
CA LEU A 384 11.91 10.41 -1.69
C LEU A 384 11.53 11.87 -1.36
N TRP A 385 12.51 12.74 -1.15
CA TRP A 385 12.25 14.16 -0.96
C TRP A 385 11.63 14.80 -2.21
N LEU A 386 12.10 14.47 -3.41
CA LEU A 386 11.52 14.95 -4.68
C LEU A 386 10.08 14.45 -4.85
N VAL A 387 9.79 13.19 -4.50
CA VAL A 387 8.42 12.64 -4.57
C VAL A 387 7.48 13.40 -3.64
N ARG A 388 7.94 13.79 -2.44
CA ARG A 388 7.14 14.60 -1.50
C ARG A 388 6.78 15.99 -2.03
N GLN A 389 7.54 16.52 -2.99
CA GLN A 389 7.23 17.80 -3.64
C GLN A 389 6.21 17.66 -4.77
N GLN A 390 5.87 16.43 -5.17
CA GLN A 390 4.89 16.21 -6.21
C GLN A 390 3.46 16.29 -5.63
N PRO A 391 2.48 16.80 -6.40
CA PRO A 391 1.09 16.87 -5.98
C PRO A 391 0.40 15.49 -6.11
N VAL A 392 0.95 14.48 -5.43
CA VAL A 392 0.36 13.13 -5.39
C VAL A 392 -0.15 12.85 -3.97
N PRO A 393 -1.33 12.24 -3.82
CA PRO A 393 -1.98 12.05 -2.51
C PRO A 393 -1.16 11.23 -1.50
N TYR A 394 -0.30 10.32 -1.97
CA TYR A 394 0.57 9.50 -1.12
C TYR A 394 1.91 10.17 -0.75
N ALA A 395 2.18 11.40 -1.22
CA ALA A 395 3.45 12.08 -0.99
C ALA A 395 3.83 12.17 0.49
N ASP A 396 2.87 12.51 1.35
CA ASP A 396 3.08 12.69 2.78
C ASP A 396 3.49 11.41 3.53
N PHE A 397 3.19 10.23 2.96
CA PHE A 397 3.53 8.95 3.57
C PHE A 397 4.93 8.46 3.21
N VAL A 398 5.56 9.07 2.22
CA VAL A 398 6.83 8.60 1.66
C VAL A 398 7.96 8.92 2.64
N HIS A 399 8.25 7.98 3.56
CA HIS A 399 9.35 8.05 4.51
C HIS A 399 10.24 6.81 4.40
N LEU A 400 11.55 7.00 4.59
CA LEU A 400 12.47 5.88 4.70
C LEU A 400 12.35 5.29 6.11
N ASP A 401 11.89 4.06 6.20
CA ASP A 401 11.86 3.27 7.42
C ASP A 401 13.23 2.62 7.70
N THR A 402 13.52 2.32 8.97
CA THR A 402 14.76 1.64 9.39
C THR A 402 14.94 0.29 8.69
N SER A 403 13.86 -0.45 8.45
CA SER A 403 13.91 -1.72 7.72
C SER A 403 14.34 -1.51 6.26
N MET A 404 13.82 -0.51 5.58
CA MET A 404 14.20 -0.16 4.21
C MET A 404 15.64 0.35 4.12
N PHE A 405 16.12 1.08 5.13
CA PHE A 405 17.53 1.45 5.23
C PHE A 405 18.44 0.22 5.27
N LEU A 406 18.13 -0.76 6.12
CA LEU A 406 18.90 -1.99 6.24
C LEU A 406 18.86 -2.81 4.94
N VAL A 407 17.69 -2.94 4.32
CA VAL A 407 17.53 -3.63 3.03
C VAL A 407 18.36 -2.93 1.94
N THR A 408 18.34 -1.60 1.86
CA THR A 408 19.15 -0.83 0.90
C THR A 408 20.64 -1.12 1.09
N PHE A 409 21.13 -1.05 2.31
CA PHE A 409 22.53 -1.26 2.61
C PHE A 409 22.98 -2.71 2.33
N LEU A 410 22.22 -3.70 2.77
CA LEU A 410 22.50 -5.11 2.51
C LEU A 410 22.45 -5.45 1.02
N LEU A 411 21.47 -4.88 0.30
CA LEU A 411 21.35 -5.07 -1.15
C LEU A 411 22.56 -4.50 -1.88
N SER A 412 23.05 -3.32 -1.50
CA SER A 412 24.21 -2.69 -2.16
C SER A 412 25.49 -3.48 -1.96
N VAL A 413 25.76 -3.92 -0.73
CA VAL A 413 26.94 -4.73 -0.41
C VAL A 413 26.81 -6.11 -1.07
N GLY A 414 25.66 -6.76 -0.96
CA GLY A 414 25.41 -8.07 -1.57
C GLY A 414 25.55 -8.02 -3.10
N ALA A 415 24.93 -7.05 -3.76
CA ALA A 415 25.01 -6.86 -5.21
C ALA A 415 26.45 -6.65 -5.68
N SER A 416 27.25 -5.83 -4.98
CA SER A 416 28.65 -5.59 -5.35
C SER A 416 29.56 -6.80 -5.07
N LEU A 417 29.29 -7.57 -4.02
CA LEU A 417 30.01 -8.84 -3.79
C LEU A 417 29.73 -9.83 -4.92
N VAL A 418 28.45 -9.99 -5.32
CA VAL A 418 28.07 -10.84 -6.47
C VAL A 418 28.73 -10.36 -7.75
N ALA A 419 28.70 -9.05 -8.03
CA ALA A 419 29.39 -8.45 -9.18
C ALA A 419 30.90 -8.66 -9.14
N GLY A 420 31.51 -8.71 -7.95
CA GLY A 420 32.93 -8.92 -7.72
C GLY A 420 33.38 -10.38 -7.86
N LEU A 421 32.49 -11.37 -7.78
CA LEU A 421 32.85 -12.80 -7.79
C LEU A 421 33.61 -13.22 -9.05
N LEU A 422 33.05 -12.89 -10.23
CA LEU A 422 33.66 -13.26 -11.51
C LEU A 422 35.01 -12.55 -11.75
N PRO A 423 35.14 -11.21 -11.56
CA PRO A 423 36.42 -10.52 -11.67
C PRO A 423 37.45 -11.03 -10.67
N ALA A 424 37.08 -11.29 -9.41
CA ALA A 424 37.97 -11.81 -8.38
C ALA A 424 38.48 -13.23 -8.72
N ALA A 425 37.58 -14.10 -9.20
CA ALA A 425 37.95 -15.44 -9.66
C ALA A 425 38.96 -15.36 -10.82
N ARG A 426 38.69 -14.54 -11.83
CA ARG A 426 39.63 -14.35 -12.96
C ARG A 426 40.98 -13.79 -12.51
N ALA A 427 40.99 -12.79 -11.63
CA ALA A 427 42.22 -12.22 -11.08
C ALA A 427 43.06 -13.24 -10.28
N SER A 428 42.42 -14.16 -9.53
CA SER A 428 43.11 -15.19 -8.75
C SER A 428 43.76 -16.28 -9.60
N LEU A 429 43.31 -16.44 -10.85
CA LEU A 429 43.83 -17.45 -11.79
C LEU A 429 45.03 -16.97 -12.64
N VAL A 430 45.43 -15.70 -12.52
CA VAL A 430 46.56 -15.14 -13.27
C VAL A 430 47.86 -15.93 -12.96
N GLU A 431 48.55 -16.41 -14.02
CA GLU A 431 49.81 -17.15 -13.92
C GLU A 431 50.99 -16.22 -13.73
N PRO A 432 51.80 -16.38 -12.66
CA PRO A 432 52.95 -15.52 -12.38
C PRO A 432 53.98 -15.50 -13.54
N ALA A 433 54.22 -16.67 -14.16
CA ALA A 433 55.23 -16.82 -15.21
C ALA A 433 54.94 -15.98 -16.48
N LEU A 434 53.70 -15.82 -16.85
CA LEU A 434 53.31 -15.01 -18.04
C LEU A 434 53.44 -13.51 -17.81
N GLN A 435 53.26 -13.04 -16.58
CA GLN A 435 53.28 -11.62 -16.22
C GLN A 435 54.73 -11.08 -16.00
N LEU A 436 55.65 -11.95 -15.55
CA LEU A 436 57.07 -11.57 -15.39
C LEU A 436 57.82 -11.51 -16.69
N LYS A 437 57.27 -12.05 -17.79
CA LYS A 437 57.89 -12.04 -19.13
C LYS A 437 57.60 -10.75 -19.92
N VAL A 438 56.66 -9.92 -19.45
CA VAL A 438 56.17 -8.67 -20.05
C VAL A 438 56.76 -7.42 -19.35
N LEU A 439 57.45 -7.61 -18.22
CA LEU A 439 58.25 -6.59 -17.52
C LEU A 439 59.72 -6.63 -18.05
#